data_7827e9f8fbc47d663d9b2e1d240572d4
#
_entry.id   7827e9f8fbc47d663d9b2e1d240572d4
#
_cell.length_a   1.000
_cell.length_b   1.000
_cell.length_c   1.000
_cell.angle_alpha   90.00
_cell.angle_beta   90.00
_cell.angle_gamma   90.00
#
_symmetry.space_group_name_H-M   'P 1'
#
loop_
_entity.id
_entity.type
_entity.pdbx_description
1 polymer ?
#
loop_
_entity_poly.entity_id
_entity_poly.type
_entity_poly.pdbx_seq_one_letter_code
_entity_poly.pdbx_strand_id
1 'polypeptide(L)'
;MRLADTRPPFAGLTNLSWEALASLPTPCYLLDEGQLRRNGELLLGVQQRTGCKILLAQKAFSNFNVYPVLAPYLAGTEASGLYESRLGKEELPEKENHVFCAAYRADEFAELLQYADHIVFNSPSQLAKFGPAAKAAGKSVGLRLNPECSTQEGHAIYDPCAPGSRLGTTRAQWDAAVQQYPELPALLDGLHFHTLCEQDADALALTLAAVEAKFGGLLPRMKWLNFGGGHHITRPGYRLATLEQCITETQKKYGVQVYLEPGEAWALNAGYLVTTVLDTLQNGETSLAILDMSAACHTPDVIEMPYRPPLLDAGDPGEKPYLIRLGGPTCLAGDVVGDYSFASPLTEGQRLIFGDMAIYTTCKNNTFNGMPLPPIWAMDENGTCRELVKFGYSDFKMRLGRAAD
;
A
#
# COMPACT_ATOMS: atom_id res chain seq x y z
N MET A 1 10.38 -8.58 31.00
CA MET A 1 9.28 -7.59 31.13
C MET A 1 8.73 -7.40 29.73
N ARG A 2 7.41 -7.43 29.51
CA ARG A 2 6.79 -7.21 28.19
C ARG A 2 6.49 -5.72 28.01
N LEU A 3 6.43 -5.28 26.77
CA LEU A 3 5.98 -3.93 26.40
C LEU A 3 4.50 -3.78 26.82
N ALA A 4 4.11 -2.66 27.39
CA ALA A 4 2.80 -2.50 28.04
C ALA A 4 1.80 -1.65 27.24
N ASP A 5 2.19 -1.07 26.10
CA ASP A 5 1.28 -0.26 25.29
C ASP A 5 0.35 -1.17 24.46
N THR A 6 -0.94 -1.14 24.78
CA THR A 6 -1.97 -1.91 24.08
C THR A 6 -2.70 -1.13 23.01
N ARG A 7 -2.34 0.14 22.79
CA ARG A 7 -2.97 1.00 21.78
C ARG A 7 -2.41 0.71 20.39
N PRO A 8 -3.23 0.71 19.34
CA PRO A 8 -2.70 0.74 17.98
C PRO A 8 -1.77 1.97 17.78
N PRO A 9 -0.65 1.82 17.07
CA PRO A 9 -0.20 0.62 16.35
C PRO A 9 0.66 -0.36 17.17
N PHE A 10 0.83 -0.17 18.49
CA PHE A 10 1.81 -0.89 19.31
C PHE A 10 1.25 -2.13 20.03
N ALA A 11 -0.04 -2.42 19.88
CA ALA A 11 -0.69 -3.54 20.59
C ALA A 11 -0.01 -4.90 20.38
N GLY A 12 0.53 -5.17 19.18
CA GLY A 12 1.25 -6.41 18.88
C GLY A 12 2.56 -6.57 19.65
N LEU A 13 3.21 -5.47 20.01
CA LEU A 13 4.46 -5.50 20.79
C LEU A 13 4.28 -6.03 22.21
N THR A 14 3.06 -6.11 22.72
CA THR A 14 2.79 -6.70 24.05
C THR A 14 3.22 -8.16 24.14
N ASN A 15 3.36 -8.85 23.00
CA ASN A 15 3.86 -10.22 22.94
C ASN A 15 5.39 -10.30 22.92
N LEU A 16 6.07 -9.20 22.60
CA LEU A 16 7.53 -9.14 22.49
C LEU A 16 8.19 -8.90 23.86
N SER A 17 9.21 -9.70 24.20
CA SER A 17 10.03 -9.42 25.38
C SER A 17 11.07 -8.35 25.10
N TRP A 18 11.51 -7.63 26.15
CA TRP A 18 12.61 -6.67 26.02
C TRP A 18 13.92 -7.32 25.58
N GLU A 19 14.15 -8.57 25.94
CA GLU A 19 15.33 -9.35 25.53
C GLU A 19 15.28 -9.64 24.02
N ALA A 20 14.11 -10.07 23.50
CA ALA A 20 13.92 -10.29 22.07
C ALA A 20 14.09 -8.98 21.29
N LEU A 21 13.50 -7.89 21.75
CA LEU A 21 13.68 -6.57 21.14
C LEU A 21 15.16 -6.14 21.15
N ALA A 22 15.87 -6.35 22.26
CA ALA A 22 17.28 -6.00 22.40
C ALA A 22 18.19 -6.84 21.49
N SER A 23 17.76 -8.03 21.08
CA SER A 23 18.52 -8.90 20.18
C SER A 23 18.36 -8.55 18.69
N LEU A 24 17.35 -7.77 18.33
CA LEU A 24 17.15 -7.35 16.95
C LEU A 24 18.28 -6.41 16.49
N PRO A 25 18.75 -6.52 15.26
CA PRO A 25 19.65 -5.48 14.72
C PRO A 25 18.89 -4.16 14.54
N THR A 26 19.61 -3.04 14.45
CA THR A 26 19.02 -1.74 14.07
C THR A 26 19.84 -1.10 12.94
N PRO A 27 19.18 -0.37 12.02
CA PRO A 27 17.74 -0.34 11.86
C PRO A 27 17.21 -1.67 11.33
N CYS A 28 15.97 -2.07 11.69
CA CYS A 28 15.29 -3.21 11.06
C CYS A 28 13.78 -3.01 10.98
N TYR A 29 13.15 -3.61 9.98
CA TYR A 29 11.69 -3.76 9.96
C TYR A 29 11.31 -5.04 10.71
N LEU A 30 10.27 -4.96 11.52
CA LEU A 30 9.70 -6.09 12.24
C LEU A 30 8.22 -6.22 11.86
N LEU A 31 7.85 -7.27 11.12
CA LEU A 31 6.48 -7.55 10.72
C LEU A 31 5.76 -8.34 11.82
N ASP A 32 4.53 -7.96 12.15
CA ASP A 32 3.65 -8.63 13.12
C ASP A 32 2.69 -9.58 12.39
N GLU A 33 3.00 -10.87 12.38
CA GLU A 33 2.16 -11.88 11.74
C GLU A 33 0.80 -12.03 12.40
N GLY A 34 0.70 -11.79 13.72
CA GLY A 34 -0.56 -11.80 14.44
C GLY A 34 -1.48 -10.66 13.98
N GLN A 35 -0.92 -9.46 13.75
CA GLN A 35 -1.72 -8.36 13.21
C GLN A 35 -2.11 -8.59 11.75
N LEU A 36 -1.22 -9.15 10.92
CA LEU A 36 -1.55 -9.54 9.55
C LEU A 36 -2.73 -10.53 9.51
N ARG A 37 -2.76 -11.53 10.40
CA ARG A 37 -3.89 -12.47 10.53
C ARG A 37 -5.18 -11.76 10.91
N ARG A 38 -5.17 -10.91 11.93
CA ARG A 38 -6.36 -10.16 12.38
C ARG A 38 -6.94 -9.30 11.25
N ASN A 39 -6.08 -8.62 10.50
CA ASN A 39 -6.50 -7.85 9.34
C ASN A 39 -7.11 -8.77 8.27
N GLY A 40 -6.45 -9.89 7.98
CA GLY A 40 -6.93 -10.88 7.01
C GLY A 40 -8.28 -11.48 7.39
N GLU A 41 -8.50 -11.83 8.65
CA GLU A 41 -9.77 -12.36 9.17
C GLU A 41 -10.92 -11.36 9.00
N LEU A 42 -10.67 -10.07 9.29
CA LEU A 42 -11.66 -9.02 9.08
C LEU A 42 -12.04 -8.91 7.60
N LEU A 43 -11.05 -8.86 6.71
CA LEU A 43 -11.25 -8.75 5.27
C LEU A 43 -11.94 -10.00 4.69
N LEU A 44 -11.59 -11.19 5.16
CA LEU A 44 -12.28 -12.44 4.79
C LEU A 44 -13.75 -12.40 5.24
N GLY A 45 -14.02 -11.86 6.43
CA GLY A 45 -15.39 -11.67 6.91
C GLY A 45 -16.24 -10.81 5.99
N VAL A 46 -15.67 -9.72 5.44
CA VAL A 46 -16.36 -8.89 4.42
C VAL A 46 -16.65 -9.71 3.16
N GLN A 47 -15.65 -10.46 2.65
CA GLN A 47 -15.83 -11.31 1.48
C GLN A 47 -16.93 -12.37 1.69
N GLN A 48 -16.96 -13.02 2.84
CA GLN A 48 -17.95 -14.05 3.16
C GLN A 48 -19.38 -13.50 3.25
N ARG A 49 -19.56 -12.31 3.82
CA ARG A 49 -20.88 -11.69 3.97
C ARG A 49 -21.42 -11.09 2.68
N THR A 50 -20.55 -10.62 1.79
CA THR A 50 -20.96 -9.89 0.59
C THR A 50 -20.74 -10.66 -0.71
N GLY A 51 -19.90 -11.68 -0.72
CA GLY A 51 -19.47 -12.36 -1.94
C GLY A 51 -18.50 -11.57 -2.81
N CYS A 52 -18.00 -10.41 -2.34
CA CYS A 52 -16.95 -9.68 -3.07
C CYS A 52 -15.61 -10.41 -2.99
N LYS A 53 -14.66 -9.97 -3.80
CA LYS A 53 -13.27 -10.46 -3.78
C LYS A 53 -12.34 -9.30 -3.40
N ILE A 54 -11.48 -9.53 -2.41
CA ILE A 54 -10.52 -8.53 -1.92
C ILE A 54 -9.10 -8.98 -2.29
N LEU A 55 -8.41 -8.12 -3.05
CA LEU A 55 -7.06 -8.33 -3.53
C LEU A 55 -6.05 -7.58 -2.64
N LEU A 56 -4.82 -8.06 -2.60
CA LEU A 56 -3.70 -7.33 -2.01
C LEU A 56 -3.05 -6.45 -3.07
N ALA A 57 -3.09 -5.13 -2.91
CA ALA A 57 -2.31 -4.21 -3.75
C ALA A 57 -0.84 -4.21 -3.32
N GLN A 58 0.01 -4.86 -4.13
CA GLN A 58 1.41 -5.12 -3.81
C GLN A 58 2.25 -3.84 -3.67
N LYS A 59 1.87 -2.75 -4.34
CA LYS A 59 2.54 -1.44 -4.21
C LYS A 59 2.62 -0.93 -2.77
N ALA A 60 1.67 -1.31 -1.92
CA ALA A 60 1.68 -0.92 -0.51
C ALA A 60 2.40 -1.95 0.37
N PHE A 61 2.29 -3.22 0.04
CA PHE A 61 2.87 -4.32 0.81
C PHE A 61 3.19 -5.51 -0.09
N SER A 62 4.47 -5.82 -0.26
CA SER A 62 4.96 -6.92 -1.11
C SER A 62 5.99 -7.82 -0.42
N ASN A 63 5.94 -7.91 0.90
CA ASN A 63 6.80 -8.80 1.68
C ASN A 63 6.36 -10.26 1.53
N PHE A 64 6.69 -10.89 0.41
CA PHE A 64 6.20 -12.21 0.02
C PHE A 64 6.56 -13.34 1.00
N ASN A 65 7.62 -13.21 1.81
CA ASN A 65 7.95 -14.16 2.86
C ASN A 65 6.82 -14.37 3.90
N VAL A 66 5.90 -13.40 4.03
CA VAL A 66 4.71 -13.51 4.88
C VAL A 66 3.40 -13.70 4.08
N TYR A 67 3.46 -13.85 2.77
CA TYR A 67 2.28 -14.20 1.96
C TYR A 67 1.60 -15.50 2.41
N PRO A 68 2.31 -16.55 2.86
CA PRO A 68 1.65 -17.73 3.42
C PRO A 68 0.72 -17.43 4.61
N VAL A 69 0.99 -16.35 5.38
CA VAL A 69 0.10 -15.89 6.46
C VAL A 69 -1.18 -15.27 5.90
N LEU A 70 -1.10 -14.58 4.77
CA LEU A 70 -2.22 -13.86 4.14
C LEU A 70 -3.00 -14.73 3.15
N ALA A 71 -2.37 -15.73 2.53
CA ALA A 71 -2.95 -16.56 1.46
C ALA A 71 -4.33 -17.15 1.78
N PRO A 72 -4.65 -17.60 3.03
CA PRO A 72 -5.98 -18.08 3.37
C PRO A 72 -7.10 -17.04 3.22
N TYR A 73 -6.75 -15.76 3.28
CA TYR A 73 -7.69 -14.64 3.33
C TYR A 73 -7.82 -13.91 1.99
N LEU A 74 -6.78 -14.00 1.13
CA LEU A 74 -6.69 -13.29 -0.15
C LEU A 74 -7.53 -13.95 -1.23
N ALA A 75 -8.28 -13.16 -2.01
CA ALA A 75 -8.82 -13.58 -3.30
C ALA A 75 -7.73 -13.56 -4.39
N GLY A 76 -6.77 -12.64 -4.28
CA GLY A 76 -5.70 -12.48 -5.26
C GLY A 76 -4.78 -11.31 -4.92
N THR A 77 -3.99 -10.90 -5.91
CA THR A 77 -3.10 -9.74 -5.85
C THR A 77 -3.47 -8.69 -6.91
N GLU A 78 -3.17 -7.44 -6.63
CA GLU A 78 -3.14 -6.36 -7.62
C GLU A 78 -1.70 -5.90 -7.80
N ALA A 79 -1.31 -5.71 -9.05
CA ALA A 79 0.02 -5.31 -9.48
C ALA A 79 -0.04 -4.02 -10.28
N SER A 80 0.97 -3.17 -10.10
CA SER A 80 1.11 -1.91 -10.83
C SER A 80 2.06 -2.03 -12.03
N GLY A 81 2.60 -3.21 -12.30
CA GLY A 81 3.51 -3.48 -13.41
C GLY A 81 3.93 -4.94 -13.53
N LEU A 82 4.82 -5.19 -14.51
CA LEU A 82 5.27 -6.55 -14.85
C LEU A 82 5.87 -7.30 -13.66
N TYR A 83 6.77 -6.66 -12.90
CA TYR A 83 7.50 -7.36 -11.84
C TYR A 83 6.61 -7.68 -10.63
N GLU A 84 5.69 -6.79 -10.26
CA GLU A 84 4.70 -7.11 -9.23
C GLU A 84 3.74 -8.21 -9.70
N SER A 85 3.32 -8.19 -10.98
CA SER A 85 2.46 -9.23 -11.55
C SER A 85 3.16 -10.60 -11.55
N ARG A 86 4.42 -10.62 -11.93
CA ARG A 86 5.24 -11.82 -11.89
C ARG A 86 5.40 -12.34 -10.45
N LEU A 87 5.75 -11.47 -9.50
CA LEU A 87 5.87 -11.81 -8.09
C LEU A 87 4.57 -12.43 -7.55
N GLY A 88 3.44 -11.77 -7.79
CA GLY A 88 2.13 -12.29 -7.36
C GLY A 88 1.84 -13.68 -7.92
N LYS A 89 2.15 -13.93 -9.19
CA LYS A 89 1.93 -15.22 -9.82
C LYS A 89 2.90 -16.32 -9.35
N GLU A 90 4.16 -15.95 -9.09
CA GLU A 90 5.17 -16.91 -8.59
C GLU A 90 4.87 -17.33 -7.14
N GLU A 91 4.49 -16.37 -6.28
CA GLU A 91 4.30 -16.63 -4.84
C GLU A 91 2.88 -17.08 -4.47
N LEU A 92 1.88 -16.77 -5.29
CA LEU A 92 0.47 -17.13 -5.08
C LEU A 92 -0.16 -17.68 -6.38
N PRO A 93 0.35 -18.78 -6.94
CA PRO A 93 0.00 -19.28 -8.28
C PRO A 93 -1.48 -19.61 -8.45
N GLU A 94 -2.17 -20.01 -7.36
CA GLU A 94 -3.60 -20.38 -7.36
C GLU A 94 -4.55 -19.19 -7.15
N LYS A 95 -4.00 -17.98 -6.96
CA LYS A 95 -4.79 -16.77 -6.72
C LYS A 95 -4.92 -15.93 -7.99
N GLU A 96 -5.99 -15.15 -8.06
CA GLU A 96 -6.17 -14.19 -9.16
C GLU A 96 -5.08 -13.11 -9.12
N ASN A 97 -4.60 -12.73 -10.30
CA ASN A 97 -3.58 -11.69 -10.45
C ASN A 97 -4.11 -10.59 -11.37
N HIS A 98 -4.46 -9.45 -10.79
CA HIS A 98 -4.96 -8.27 -11.48
C HIS A 98 -3.82 -7.30 -11.73
N VAL A 99 -3.86 -6.61 -12.86
CA VAL A 99 -2.82 -5.61 -13.19
C VAL A 99 -3.45 -4.33 -13.69
N PHE A 100 -3.03 -3.21 -13.11
CA PHE A 100 -3.30 -1.88 -13.60
C PHE A 100 -1.99 -1.09 -13.76
N CYS A 101 -1.73 -0.57 -14.95
CA CYS A 101 -0.67 0.40 -15.22
C CYS A 101 -1.25 1.68 -15.82
N ALA A 102 -0.67 2.82 -15.48
CA ALA A 102 -1.02 4.09 -16.14
C ALA A 102 -0.73 4.06 -17.66
N ALA A 103 0.29 3.30 -18.07
CA ALA A 103 0.55 2.96 -19.46
C ALA A 103 1.39 1.68 -19.55
N TYR A 104 0.98 0.72 -20.38
CA TYR A 104 1.73 -0.50 -20.65
C TYR A 104 2.82 -0.26 -21.68
N ARG A 105 3.98 -0.86 -21.47
CA ARG A 105 5.10 -0.87 -22.42
C ARG A 105 4.90 -1.99 -23.43
N ALA A 106 5.17 -1.68 -24.71
CA ALA A 106 4.96 -2.65 -25.79
C ALA A 106 5.95 -3.84 -25.74
N ASP A 107 7.16 -3.60 -25.26
CA ASP A 107 8.23 -4.59 -25.11
C ASP A 107 8.02 -5.54 -23.93
N GLU A 108 7.20 -5.17 -22.93
CA GLU A 108 6.90 -5.97 -21.73
C GLU A 108 5.53 -6.66 -21.81
N PHE A 109 4.62 -6.19 -22.67
CA PHE A 109 3.22 -6.59 -22.63
C PHE A 109 3.02 -8.10 -22.91
N ALA A 110 3.79 -8.67 -23.82
CA ALA A 110 3.71 -10.11 -24.12
C ALA A 110 4.13 -10.98 -22.94
N GLU A 111 5.12 -10.54 -22.15
CA GLU A 111 5.51 -11.22 -20.91
C GLU A 111 4.45 -11.04 -19.82
N LEU A 112 3.90 -9.82 -19.66
CA LEU A 112 2.83 -9.54 -18.69
C LEU A 112 1.61 -10.47 -18.87
N LEU A 113 1.26 -10.78 -20.12
CA LEU A 113 0.16 -11.72 -20.43
C LEU A 113 0.36 -13.12 -19.85
N GLN A 114 1.58 -13.52 -19.52
CA GLN A 114 1.85 -14.84 -18.92
C GLN A 114 1.43 -14.90 -17.46
N TYR A 115 1.43 -13.77 -16.76
CA TYR A 115 1.21 -13.69 -15.32
C TYR A 115 -0.18 -13.18 -14.96
N ALA A 116 -0.70 -12.18 -15.69
CA ALA A 116 -1.96 -11.52 -15.38
C ALA A 116 -3.18 -12.36 -15.75
N ASP A 117 -4.21 -12.34 -14.91
CA ASP A 117 -5.55 -12.88 -15.20
C ASP A 117 -6.51 -11.76 -15.64
N HIS A 118 -6.44 -10.58 -14.98
CA HIS A 118 -7.20 -9.38 -15.31
C HIS A 118 -6.24 -8.24 -15.68
N ILE A 119 -6.54 -7.53 -16.77
CA ILE A 119 -5.75 -6.39 -17.25
C ILE A 119 -6.63 -5.17 -17.36
N VAL A 120 -6.32 -4.14 -16.57
CA VAL A 120 -7.06 -2.88 -16.55
C VAL A 120 -6.28 -1.81 -17.31
N PHE A 121 -6.88 -1.27 -18.36
CA PHE A 121 -6.30 -0.18 -19.15
C PHE A 121 -6.67 1.19 -18.56
N ASN A 122 -5.73 2.11 -18.58
CA ASN A 122 -5.93 3.45 -18.06
C ASN A 122 -6.66 4.38 -19.02
N SER A 123 -6.54 4.12 -20.32
CA SER A 123 -7.10 4.97 -21.38
C SER A 123 -7.66 4.15 -22.54
N PRO A 124 -8.61 4.73 -23.31
CA PRO A 124 -9.13 4.07 -24.50
C PRO A 124 -8.06 3.78 -25.57
N SER A 125 -7.03 4.61 -25.68
CA SER A 125 -5.92 4.38 -26.62
C SER A 125 -5.09 3.16 -26.24
N GLN A 126 -4.83 2.95 -24.95
CA GLN A 126 -4.17 1.73 -24.45
C GLN A 126 -5.07 0.50 -24.65
N LEU A 127 -6.37 0.63 -24.41
CA LEU A 127 -7.34 -0.43 -24.66
C LEU A 127 -7.38 -0.81 -26.15
N ALA A 128 -7.44 0.17 -27.06
CA ALA A 128 -7.40 -0.07 -28.51
C ALA A 128 -6.11 -0.77 -28.95
N LYS A 129 -4.97 -0.36 -28.39
CA LYS A 129 -3.65 -0.89 -28.75
C LYS A 129 -3.41 -2.32 -28.27
N PHE A 130 -3.76 -2.61 -27.00
CA PHE A 130 -3.36 -3.84 -26.34
C PHE A 130 -4.55 -4.77 -26.01
N GLY A 131 -5.77 -4.25 -25.97
CA GLY A 131 -6.97 -5.01 -25.65
C GLY A 131 -7.19 -6.24 -26.54
N PRO A 132 -7.05 -6.13 -27.87
CA PRO A 132 -7.19 -7.30 -28.75
C PRO A 132 -6.20 -8.43 -28.41
N ALA A 133 -4.94 -8.12 -28.11
CA ALA A 133 -3.94 -9.12 -27.72
C ALA A 133 -4.27 -9.75 -26.34
N ALA A 134 -4.72 -8.95 -25.38
CA ALA A 134 -5.16 -9.45 -24.08
C ALA A 134 -6.36 -10.41 -24.22
N LYS A 135 -7.36 -10.05 -25.02
CA LYS A 135 -8.51 -10.91 -25.31
C LYS A 135 -8.11 -12.20 -26.04
N ALA A 136 -7.20 -12.12 -27.02
CA ALA A 136 -6.68 -13.28 -27.72
C ALA A 136 -5.93 -14.26 -26.79
N ALA A 137 -5.26 -13.71 -25.76
CA ALA A 137 -4.61 -14.49 -24.70
C ALA A 137 -5.59 -14.98 -23.61
N GLY A 138 -6.90 -14.79 -23.78
CA GLY A 138 -7.93 -15.25 -22.84
C GLY A 138 -8.00 -14.44 -21.55
N LYS A 139 -7.43 -13.21 -21.51
CA LYS A 139 -7.42 -12.39 -20.31
C LYS A 139 -8.73 -11.61 -20.16
N SER A 140 -9.11 -11.35 -18.91
CA SER A 140 -10.22 -10.46 -18.58
C SER A 140 -9.75 -9.00 -18.72
N VAL A 141 -10.51 -8.20 -19.47
CA VAL A 141 -10.10 -6.85 -19.87
C VAL A 141 -10.99 -5.80 -19.22
N GLY A 142 -10.38 -4.80 -18.61
CA GLY A 142 -11.08 -3.68 -17.98
C GLY A 142 -10.57 -2.31 -18.39
N LEU A 143 -11.35 -1.29 -18.04
CA LEU A 143 -10.98 0.11 -18.19
C LEU A 143 -11.11 0.82 -16.84
N ARG A 144 -10.07 1.56 -16.46
CA ARG A 144 -10.11 2.45 -15.31
C ARG A 144 -10.89 3.71 -15.66
N LEU A 145 -11.89 4.01 -14.86
CA LEU A 145 -12.71 5.20 -14.97
C LEU A 145 -12.17 6.33 -14.09
N ASN A 146 -12.28 7.55 -14.57
CA ASN A 146 -12.20 8.75 -13.75
C ASN A 146 -13.62 9.35 -13.66
N PRO A 147 -14.32 9.17 -12.54
CA PRO A 147 -15.66 9.73 -12.37
C PRO A 147 -15.65 11.24 -12.14
N GLU A 148 -14.47 11.89 -12.11
CA GLU A 148 -14.32 13.32 -11.82
C GLU A 148 -15.06 13.70 -10.51
N CYS A 149 -14.90 12.83 -9.51
CA CYS A 149 -15.48 12.97 -8.18
C CYS A 149 -14.31 12.90 -7.19
N SER A 150 -13.89 14.06 -6.72
CA SER A 150 -12.87 14.15 -5.67
C SER A 150 -13.52 13.98 -4.30
N THR A 151 -12.89 13.13 -3.48
CA THR A 151 -13.23 12.95 -2.07
C THR A 151 -12.07 13.34 -1.16
N GLN A 152 -10.96 13.85 -1.74
CA GLN A 152 -9.74 14.25 -1.03
C GLN A 152 -9.77 15.75 -0.71
N GLU A 153 -10.30 16.10 0.46
CA GLU A 153 -10.31 17.49 0.90
C GLU A 153 -8.90 17.96 1.29
N GLY A 154 -8.44 19.05 0.66
CA GLY A 154 -7.17 19.72 1.01
C GLY A 154 -5.88 19.04 0.50
N HIS A 155 -5.96 17.92 -0.20
CA HIS A 155 -4.78 17.15 -0.61
C HIS A 155 -4.79 16.79 -2.11
N ALA A 156 -4.73 17.81 -2.98
CA ALA A 156 -4.75 17.60 -4.45
C ALA A 156 -3.66 16.64 -4.96
N ILE A 157 -2.54 16.51 -4.25
CA ILE A 157 -1.44 15.60 -4.63
C ILE A 157 -1.85 14.11 -4.51
N TYR A 158 -2.83 13.78 -3.66
CA TYR A 158 -3.32 12.41 -3.44
C TYR A 158 -4.64 12.13 -4.16
N ASP A 159 -5.18 13.14 -4.86
CA ASP A 159 -6.46 13.05 -5.51
C ASP A 159 -6.31 12.48 -6.93
N PRO A 160 -6.67 11.21 -7.16
CA PRO A 160 -6.62 10.63 -8.50
C PRO A 160 -7.67 11.20 -9.46
N CYS A 161 -8.63 11.98 -8.94
CA CYS A 161 -9.67 12.65 -9.73
C CYS A 161 -9.45 14.16 -9.87
N ALA A 162 -8.34 14.70 -9.38
CA ALA A 162 -8.00 16.12 -9.53
C ALA A 162 -7.95 16.54 -11.00
N PRO A 163 -8.25 17.80 -11.34
CA PRO A 163 -8.06 18.33 -12.69
C PRO A 163 -6.63 18.08 -13.18
N GLY A 164 -6.49 17.53 -14.39
CA GLY A 164 -5.18 17.17 -14.95
C GLY A 164 -4.60 15.84 -14.45
N SER A 165 -5.33 15.05 -13.66
CA SER A 165 -4.91 13.70 -13.29
C SER A 165 -4.70 12.85 -14.54
N ARG A 166 -3.60 12.10 -14.55
CA ARG A 166 -3.29 11.12 -15.61
C ARG A 166 -4.03 9.79 -15.44
N LEU A 167 -4.79 9.61 -14.35
CA LEU A 167 -5.35 8.32 -13.94
C LEU A 167 -6.83 8.20 -14.30
N GLY A 168 -7.13 7.17 -15.09
CA GLY A 168 -8.49 6.82 -15.49
C GLY A 168 -9.03 7.64 -16.66
N THR A 169 -10.09 7.14 -17.24
CA THR A 169 -10.77 7.68 -18.42
C THR A 169 -12.03 8.44 -17.98
N THR A 170 -12.14 9.72 -18.34
CA THR A 170 -13.35 10.51 -18.11
C THR A 170 -14.47 10.09 -19.08
N ARG A 171 -15.70 10.45 -18.77
CA ARG A 171 -16.84 10.17 -19.65
C ARG A 171 -16.66 10.79 -21.04
N ALA A 172 -16.21 12.02 -21.11
CA ALA A 172 -15.97 12.70 -22.39
C ALA A 172 -14.89 12.00 -23.24
N GLN A 173 -13.80 11.54 -22.60
CA GLN A 173 -12.76 10.77 -23.29
C GLN A 173 -13.28 9.43 -23.82
N TRP A 174 -14.11 8.75 -23.04
CA TRP A 174 -14.74 7.49 -23.46
C TRP A 174 -15.66 7.70 -24.67
N ASP A 175 -16.54 8.68 -24.61
CA ASP A 175 -17.50 8.95 -25.69
C ASP A 175 -16.80 9.33 -27.01
N ALA A 176 -15.77 10.16 -26.94
CA ALA A 176 -14.97 10.52 -28.10
C ALA A 176 -14.22 9.29 -28.67
N ALA A 177 -13.69 8.43 -27.82
CA ALA A 177 -12.98 7.23 -28.25
C ALA A 177 -13.91 6.21 -28.93
N VAL A 178 -15.13 6.01 -28.40
CA VAL A 178 -16.12 5.08 -28.99
C VAL A 178 -16.63 5.58 -30.34
N GLN A 179 -16.69 6.90 -30.55
CA GLN A 179 -16.98 7.46 -31.89
C GLN A 179 -15.88 7.12 -32.90
N GLN A 180 -14.63 7.12 -32.46
CA GLN A 180 -13.48 6.81 -33.30
C GLN A 180 -13.26 5.30 -33.47
N TYR A 181 -13.51 4.52 -32.41
CA TYR A 181 -13.28 3.08 -32.31
C TYR A 181 -14.53 2.39 -31.73
N PRO A 182 -15.57 2.13 -32.57
CA PRO A 182 -16.85 1.58 -32.10
C PRO A 182 -16.74 0.19 -31.50
N GLU A 183 -15.64 -0.53 -31.73
CA GLU A 183 -15.38 -1.87 -31.20
C GLU A 183 -14.92 -1.89 -29.74
N LEU A 184 -14.45 -0.78 -29.18
CA LEU A 184 -13.90 -0.73 -27.81
C LEU A 184 -14.84 -1.29 -26.73
N PRO A 185 -16.15 -1.00 -26.74
CA PRO A 185 -17.06 -1.56 -25.74
C PRO A 185 -17.12 -3.09 -25.73
N ALA A 186 -16.87 -3.74 -26.88
CA ALA A 186 -16.90 -5.20 -27.00
C ALA A 186 -15.64 -5.87 -26.40
N LEU A 187 -14.58 -5.13 -26.18
CA LEU A 187 -13.36 -5.62 -25.54
C LEU A 187 -13.50 -5.73 -24.02
N LEU A 188 -14.42 -4.97 -23.40
CA LEU A 188 -14.53 -4.85 -21.95
C LEU A 188 -15.27 -6.03 -21.33
N ASP A 189 -14.66 -6.62 -20.31
CA ASP A 189 -15.29 -7.54 -19.36
C ASP A 189 -15.67 -6.84 -18.07
N GLY A 190 -15.00 -5.74 -17.70
CA GLY A 190 -15.25 -5.02 -16.46
C GLY A 190 -14.77 -3.58 -16.46
N LEU A 191 -15.10 -2.91 -15.37
CA LEU A 191 -14.70 -1.53 -15.12
C LEU A 191 -14.00 -1.45 -13.76
N HIS A 192 -13.14 -0.45 -13.63
CA HIS A 192 -12.37 -0.18 -12.43
C HIS A 192 -12.40 1.31 -12.13
N PHE A 193 -12.40 1.68 -10.87
CA PHE A 193 -12.09 3.04 -10.42
C PHE A 193 -11.27 2.98 -9.13
N HIS A 194 -10.44 3.98 -8.91
CA HIS A 194 -9.65 4.13 -7.68
C HIS A 194 -9.60 5.62 -7.36
N THR A 195 -10.40 6.06 -6.41
CA THR A 195 -10.63 7.47 -6.07
C THR A 195 -10.27 7.78 -4.62
N LEU A 196 -10.13 6.75 -3.79
CA LEU A 196 -9.89 6.87 -2.36
C LEU A 196 -8.40 6.81 -2.01
N CYS A 197 -8.04 7.46 -0.91
CA CYS A 197 -6.77 7.32 -0.22
C CYS A 197 -7.06 7.41 1.28
N GLU A 198 -6.87 6.30 2.02
CA GLU A 198 -7.11 6.16 3.47
C GLU A 198 -8.50 6.62 3.95
N GLN A 199 -9.52 6.42 3.14
CA GLN A 199 -10.87 6.94 3.42
C GLN A 199 -11.84 5.86 3.91
N ASP A 200 -12.92 6.36 4.54
CA ASP A 200 -14.04 5.55 5.02
C ASP A 200 -15.05 5.27 3.89
N ALA A 201 -15.98 4.38 4.13
CA ALA A 201 -16.97 3.90 3.15
C ALA A 201 -17.93 4.98 2.62
N ASP A 202 -18.08 6.12 3.29
CA ASP A 202 -18.88 7.23 2.78
C ASP A 202 -18.30 7.83 1.50
N ALA A 203 -16.98 7.95 1.44
CA ALA A 203 -16.29 8.42 0.24
C ALA A 203 -16.51 7.44 -0.93
N LEU A 204 -16.59 6.13 -0.65
CA LEU A 204 -16.99 5.14 -1.65
C LEU A 204 -18.42 5.36 -2.13
N ALA A 205 -19.37 5.58 -1.22
CA ALA A 205 -20.76 5.81 -1.58
C ALA A 205 -20.92 7.03 -2.52
N LEU A 206 -20.22 8.12 -2.24
CA LEU A 206 -20.17 9.31 -3.10
C LEU A 206 -19.58 8.99 -4.47
N THR A 207 -18.48 8.25 -4.49
CA THR A 207 -17.83 7.84 -5.75
C THR A 207 -18.72 6.94 -6.59
N LEU A 208 -19.39 5.96 -5.97
CA LEU A 208 -20.32 5.07 -6.68
C LEU A 208 -21.47 5.84 -7.33
N ALA A 209 -22.04 6.82 -6.64
CA ALA A 209 -23.07 7.68 -7.22
C ALA A 209 -22.56 8.43 -8.47
N ALA A 210 -21.34 8.94 -8.43
CA ALA A 210 -20.71 9.60 -9.58
C ALA A 210 -20.39 8.63 -10.73
N VAL A 211 -19.93 7.42 -10.44
CA VAL A 211 -19.70 6.35 -11.42
C VAL A 211 -21.02 5.96 -12.08
N GLU A 212 -22.07 5.75 -11.32
CA GLU A 212 -23.39 5.42 -11.84
C GLU A 212 -23.96 6.54 -12.73
N ALA A 213 -23.85 7.79 -12.29
CA ALA A 213 -24.33 8.93 -13.07
C ALA A 213 -23.65 9.06 -14.43
N LYS A 214 -22.33 8.81 -14.48
CA LYS A 214 -21.52 9.01 -15.69
C LYS A 214 -21.39 7.75 -16.55
N PHE A 215 -21.27 6.57 -15.92
CA PHE A 215 -20.94 5.31 -16.59
C PHE A 215 -21.97 4.20 -16.37
N GLY A 216 -23.09 4.48 -15.69
CA GLY A 216 -24.12 3.49 -15.35
C GLY A 216 -24.68 2.72 -16.54
N GLY A 217 -24.71 3.33 -17.74
CA GLY A 217 -25.12 2.65 -18.97
C GLY A 217 -24.18 1.54 -19.45
N LEU A 218 -22.93 1.47 -18.96
CA LEU A 218 -21.97 0.42 -19.28
C LEU A 218 -22.09 -0.77 -18.33
N LEU A 219 -22.42 -0.53 -17.06
CA LEU A 219 -22.40 -1.51 -15.98
C LEU A 219 -23.19 -2.80 -16.25
N PRO A 220 -24.41 -2.77 -16.85
CA PRO A 220 -25.18 -3.98 -17.11
C PRO A 220 -24.54 -4.98 -18.08
N ARG A 221 -23.50 -4.55 -18.81
CA ARG A 221 -22.76 -5.40 -19.76
C ARG A 221 -21.48 -5.98 -19.16
N MET A 222 -21.10 -5.53 -17.97
CA MET A 222 -19.86 -5.93 -17.32
C MET A 222 -20.05 -7.21 -16.51
N LYS A 223 -18.99 -8.01 -16.42
CA LYS A 223 -18.92 -9.18 -15.55
C LYS A 223 -18.47 -8.79 -14.14
N TRP A 224 -17.70 -7.72 -14.04
CA TRP A 224 -17.15 -7.26 -12.78
C TRP A 224 -17.01 -5.72 -12.72
N LEU A 225 -17.00 -5.22 -11.49
CA LEU A 225 -16.69 -3.84 -11.16
C LEU A 225 -15.68 -3.83 -9.99
N ASN A 226 -14.54 -3.20 -10.21
CA ASN A 226 -13.49 -3.08 -9.22
C ASN A 226 -13.52 -1.66 -8.61
N PHE A 227 -13.69 -1.59 -7.31
CA PHE A 227 -13.77 -0.34 -6.56
C PHE A 227 -12.39 0.26 -6.23
N GLY A 228 -11.30 -0.41 -6.62
CA GLY A 228 -9.94 0.02 -6.38
C GLY A 228 -9.51 -0.11 -4.92
N GLY A 229 -8.46 0.62 -4.58
CA GLY A 229 -7.89 0.69 -3.24
C GLY A 229 -8.26 1.97 -2.48
N GLY A 230 -7.47 2.26 -1.43
CA GLY A 230 -7.67 3.41 -0.56
C GLY A 230 -8.78 3.25 0.48
N HIS A 231 -9.37 2.06 0.55
CA HIS A 231 -10.34 1.67 1.58
C HIS A 231 -9.62 1.29 2.86
N HIS A 232 -9.75 2.08 3.90
CA HIS A 232 -9.06 1.87 5.18
C HIS A 232 -9.81 0.89 6.09
N ILE A 233 -10.22 -0.27 5.55
CA ILE A 233 -11.21 -1.22 6.09
C ILE A 233 -10.84 -1.72 7.50
N THR A 234 -9.57 -1.95 7.78
CA THR A 234 -9.08 -2.50 9.05
C THR A 234 -8.79 -1.43 10.11
N ARG A 235 -8.99 -0.15 9.76
CA ARG A 235 -8.89 0.94 10.73
C ARG A 235 -10.00 0.84 11.78
N PRO A 236 -9.68 1.06 13.07
CA PRO A 236 -10.71 1.16 14.10
C PRO A 236 -11.78 2.19 13.75
N GLY A 237 -13.04 1.81 13.88
CA GLY A 237 -14.18 2.69 13.59
C GLY A 237 -14.57 2.82 12.11
N TYR A 238 -13.93 2.07 11.20
CA TYR A 238 -14.35 2.04 9.80
C TYR A 238 -15.79 1.53 9.64
N ARG A 239 -16.57 2.15 8.77
CA ARG A 239 -18.01 1.85 8.57
C ARG A 239 -18.23 0.64 7.67
N LEU A 240 -17.96 -0.56 8.19
CA LEU A 240 -18.12 -1.82 7.46
C LEU A 240 -19.52 -2.02 6.89
N ALA A 241 -20.56 -1.67 7.64
CA ALA A 241 -21.95 -1.82 7.17
C ALA A 241 -22.21 -1.01 5.89
N THR A 242 -21.67 0.21 5.80
CA THR A 242 -21.79 1.05 4.59
C THR A 242 -21.03 0.43 3.42
N LEU A 243 -19.82 -0.09 3.65
CA LEU A 243 -19.05 -0.80 2.63
C LEU A 243 -19.83 -2.01 2.09
N GLU A 244 -20.31 -2.86 2.99
CA GLU A 244 -21.06 -4.08 2.65
C GLU A 244 -22.37 -3.77 1.91
N GLN A 245 -23.04 -2.69 2.28
CA GLN A 245 -24.21 -2.19 1.56
C GLN A 245 -23.82 -1.76 0.14
N CYS A 246 -22.78 -0.93 -0.04
CA CYS A 246 -22.30 -0.51 -1.35
C CYS A 246 -22.00 -1.72 -2.26
N ILE A 247 -21.33 -2.73 -1.72
CA ILE A 247 -20.99 -3.94 -2.46
C ILE A 247 -22.24 -4.71 -2.88
N THR A 248 -23.10 -5.04 -1.91
CA THR A 248 -24.27 -5.90 -2.14
C THR A 248 -25.31 -5.25 -3.05
N GLU A 249 -25.56 -3.93 -2.89
CA GLU A 249 -26.44 -3.18 -3.77
C GLU A 249 -25.93 -3.12 -5.20
N THR A 250 -24.62 -2.89 -5.38
CA THR A 250 -23.98 -2.87 -6.70
C THR A 250 -24.11 -4.23 -7.39
N GLN A 251 -23.78 -5.32 -6.69
CA GLN A 251 -23.88 -6.67 -7.21
C GLN A 251 -25.32 -7.03 -7.59
N LYS A 252 -26.28 -6.69 -6.72
CA LYS A 252 -27.70 -6.93 -6.96
C LYS A 252 -28.23 -6.12 -8.14
N LYS A 253 -27.82 -4.86 -8.27
CA LYS A 253 -28.31 -3.93 -9.31
C LYS A 253 -27.80 -4.29 -10.70
N TYR A 254 -26.54 -4.67 -10.81
CA TYR A 254 -25.85 -4.83 -12.10
C TYR A 254 -25.48 -6.28 -12.46
N GLY A 255 -25.58 -7.22 -11.51
CA GLY A 255 -25.18 -8.62 -11.72
C GLY A 255 -23.67 -8.82 -11.86
N VAL A 256 -22.88 -7.90 -11.34
CA VAL A 256 -21.40 -7.92 -11.45
C VAL A 256 -20.74 -8.53 -10.22
N GLN A 257 -19.57 -9.16 -10.42
CA GLN A 257 -18.66 -9.46 -9.32
C GLN A 257 -17.98 -8.16 -8.87
N VAL A 258 -18.06 -7.83 -7.58
CA VAL A 258 -17.32 -6.68 -7.03
C VAL A 258 -15.94 -7.13 -6.56
N TYR A 259 -14.91 -6.32 -6.90
CA TYR A 259 -13.53 -6.42 -6.41
C TYR A 259 -13.15 -5.16 -5.62
N LEU A 260 -12.24 -5.34 -4.65
CA LEU A 260 -11.53 -4.25 -3.96
C LEU A 260 -10.03 -4.54 -3.97
N GLU A 261 -9.22 -3.49 -3.98
CA GLU A 261 -7.76 -3.56 -4.04
C GLU A 261 -7.09 -2.78 -2.88
N PRO A 262 -7.50 -2.96 -1.62
CA PRO A 262 -6.79 -2.32 -0.53
C PRO A 262 -5.37 -2.87 -0.44
N GLY A 263 -4.39 -1.99 -0.25
CA GLY A 263 -3.03 -2.38 0.08
C GLY A 263 -2.79 -2.24 1.58
N GLU A 264 -2.97 -1.04 2.09
CA GLU A 264 -2.76 -0.68 3.50
C GLU A 264 -3.60 -1.52 4.46
N ALA A 265 -4.87 -1.73 4.17
CA ALA A 265 -5.76 -2.47 5.06
C ALA A 265 -5.28 -3.90 5.36
N TRP A 266 -4.47 -4.51 4.50
CA TRP A 266 -3.87 -5.82 4.77
C TRP A 266 -2.78 -5.77 5.84
N ALA A 267 -1.98 -4.70 5.86
CA ALA A 267 -0.81 -4.58 6.70
C ALA A 267 -0.86 -3.41 7.70
N LEU A 268 -2.03 -2.78 7.87
CA LEU A 268 -2.23 -1.68 8.82
C LEU A 268 -1.85 -2.13 10.23
N ASN A 269 -1.00 -1.34 10.87
CA ASN A 269 -0.44 -1.60 12.20
C ASN A 269 0.33 -2.94 12.33
N ALA A 270 0.72 -3.56 11.22
CA ALA A 270 1.35 -4.87 11.21
C ALA A 270 2.89 -4.81 11.03
N GLY A 271 3.49 -3.67 11.25
CA GLY A 271 4.95 -3.56 11.16
C GLY A 271 5.51 -2.40 11.96
N TYR A 272 6.76 -2.60 12.35
CA TYR A 272 7.53 -1.65 13.15
C TYR A 272 8.87 -1.38 12.47
N LEU A 273 9.42 -0.17 12.66
CA LEU A 273 10.83 0.12 12.37
C LEU A 273 11.56 0.36 13.69
N VAL A 274 12.44 -0.54 14.04
CA VAL A 274 13.30 -0.44 15.22
C VAL A 274 14.59 0.27 14.82
N THR A 275 14.95 1.31 15.54
CA THR A 275 16.11 2.16 15.26
C THR A 275 16.85 2.53 16.52
N THR A 276 18.09 2.98 16.40
CA THR A 276 18.95 3.40 17.51
C THR A 276 19.39 4.85 17.33
N VAL A 277 19.43 5.60 18.41
CA VAL A 277 20.00 6.95 18.46
C VAL A 277 21.52 6.85 18.35
N LEU A 278 22.09 7.44 17.29
CA LEU A 278 23.53 7.46 17.05
C LEU A 278 24.23 8.64 17.74
N ASP A 279 23.53 9.79 17.78
CA ASP A 279 24.09 11.02 18.34
C ASP A 279 22.96 11.95 18.79
N THR A 280 23.27 12.84 19.74
CA THR A 280 22.37 13.90 20.16
C THR A 280 23.12 15.24 20.13
N LEU A 281 22.49 16.27 19.60
CA LEU A 281 23.10 17.58 19.47
C LEU A 281 22.10 18.71 19.71
N GLN A 282 22.63 19.89 20.00
CA GLN A 282 21.87 21.12 20.15
C GLN A 282 22.24 22.09 19.03
N ASN A 283 21.25 22.62 18.31
CA ASN A 283 21.43 23.67 17.33
C ASN A 283 20.47 24.83 17.63
N GLY A 284 21.02 25.93 18.16
CA GLY A 284 20.19 27.00 18.70
C GLY A 284 19.31 26.49 19.84
N GLU A 285 17.99 26.69 19.73
CA GLU A 285 17.01 26.21 20.71
C GLU A 285 16.48 24.81 20.39
N THR A 286 16.91 24.19 19.29
CA THR A 286 16.41 22.91 18.84
C THR A 286 17.32 21.76 19.31
N SER A 287 16.78 20.85 20.10
CA SER A 287 17.41 19.56 20.41
C SER A 287 17.17 18.58 19.28
N LEU A 288 18.21 17.87 18.86
CA LEU A 288 18.15 16.90 17.75
C LEU A 288 18.70 15.56 18.22
N ALA A 289 18.19 14.50 17.60
CA ALA A 289 18.77 13.15 17.68
C ALA A 289 18.93 12.59 16.26
N ILE A 290 20.13 12.08 15.97
CA ILE A 290 20.44 11.40 14.72
C ILE A 290 20.25 9.91 14.93
N LEU A 291 19.42 9.29 14.07
CA LEU A 291 19.08 7.88 14.12
C LEU A 291 19.94 7.09 13.12
N ASP A 292 20.06 5.77 13.31
CA ASP A 292 20.67 4.87 12.33
C ASP A 292 19.75 4.55 11.14
N MET A 293 18.49 4.98 11.19
CA MET A 293 17.56 4.97 10.07
C MET A 293 17.49 6.33 9.38
N SER A 294 17.04 6.34 8.12
CA SER A 294 16.84 7.54 7.31
C SER A 294 15.38 7.63 6.87
N ALA A 295 14.76 8.81 7.03
CA ALA A 295 13.43 9.04 6.48
C ALA A 295 13.45 8.91 4.94
N ALA A 296 14.45 9.50 4.29
CA ALA A 296 14.58 9.48 2.84
C ALA A 296 14.81 8.08 2.25
N CYS A 297 15.47 7.18 3.00
CA CYS A 297 15.82 5.84 2.51
C CYS A 297 14.87 4.74 2.98
N HIS A 298 14.39 4.82 4.22
CA HIS A 298 13.71 3.71 4.87
C HIS A 298 12.21 3.97 5.06
N THR A 299 11.80 5.23 5.17
CA THR A 299 10.40 5.64 5.28
C THR A 299 10.11 6.85 4.36
N PRO A 300 10.32 6.71 3.03
CA PRO A 300 10.28 7.86 2.12
C PRO A 300 8.93 8.57 2.08
N ASP A 301 7.82 7.91 2.40
CA ASP A 301 6.51 8.54 2.50
C ASP A 301 6.43 9.63 3.57
N VAL A 302 7.27 9.57 4.61
CA VAL A 302 7.38 10.65 5.61
C VAL A 302 7.74 11.99 4.96
N ILE A 303 8.49 11.95 3.84
CA ILE A 303 8.89 13.14 3.07
C ILE A 303 7.98 13.37 1.86
N GLU A 304 7.64 12.31 1.11
CA GLU A 304 6.87 12.39 -0.13
C GLU A 304 5.38 12.68 0.11
N MET A 305 4.85 12.15 1.21
CA MET A 305 3.46 12.25 1.66
C MET A 305 3.42 12.79 3.11
N PRO A 306 3.93 13.97 3.40
CA PRO A 306 4.36 14.39 4.74
C PRO A 306 3.40 14.01 5.87
N TYR A 307 3.85 13.13 6.74
CA TYR A 307 3.17 12.75 7.97
C TYR A 307 4.22 12.46 9.04
N ARG A 308 3.78 12.37 10.29
CA ARG A 308 4.64 12.00 11.41
C ARG A 308 4.28 10.59 11.88
N PRO A 309 5.18 9.59 11.68
CA PRO A 309 4.91 8.23 12.09
C PRO A 309 4.64 8.12 13.60
N PRO A 310 3.73 7.23 14.05
CA PRO A 310 3.61 6.93 15.48
C PRO A 310 4.93 6.43 16.06
N LEU A 311 5.31 6.95 17.22
CA LEU A 311 6.53 6.55 17.92
C LEU A 311 6.19 6.11 19.35
N LEU A 312 6.64 4.89 19.71
CA LEU A 312 6.39 4.31 21.03
C LEU A 312 6.98 5.22 22.13
N ASP A 313 6.20 5.45 23.18
CA ASP A 313 6.55 6.29 24.33
C ASP A 313 6.87 7.76 24.02
N ALA A 314 6.66 8.22 22.78
CA ALA A 314 6.72 9.62 22.41
C ALA A 314 5.32 10.28 22.45
N GLY A 315 5.30 11.58 22.44
CA GLY A 315 4.09 12.41 22.35
C GLY A 315 4.17 13.44 21.22
N ASP A 316 3.08 14.16 21.04
CA ASP A 316 3.01 15.30 20.14
C ASP A 316 3.93 16.44 20.60
N PRO A 317 4.41 17.31 19.70
CA PRO A 317 5.16 18.48 20.09
C PRO A 317 4.47 19.27 21.19
N GLY A 318 5.16 19.45 22.33
CA GLY A 318 4.64 20.16 23.49
C GLY A 318 3.82 19.32 24.48
N GLU A 319 3.54 18.05 24.19
CA GLU A 319 2.83 17.15 25.12
C GLU A 319 3.69 16.70 26.30
N LYS A 320 5.00 16.56 26.08
CA LYS A 320 5.99 16.15 27.09
C LYS A 320 7.12 17.18 27.20
N PRO A 321 7.90 17.15 28.29
CA PRO A 321 8.89 18.21 28.60
C PRO A 321 10.00 18.39 27.57
N TYR A 322 10.45 17.32 26.89
CA TYR A 322 11.60 17.39 26.00
C TYR A 322 11.18 17.25 24.54
N LEU A 323 11.19 18.36 23.82
CA LEU A 323 10.94 18.38 22.37
C LEU A 323 12.25 18.08 21.65
N ILE A 324 12.24 17.05 20.80
CA ILE A 324 13.43 16.59 20.06
C ILE A 324 13.06 16.34 18.60
N ARG A 325 13.84 16.90 17.69
CA ARG A 325 13.77 16.63 16.25
C ARG A 325 14.55 15.36 15.94
N LEU A 326 13.92 14.41 15.27
CA LEU A 326 14.54 13.15 14.84
C LEU A 326 14.95 13.27 13.37
N GLY A 327 16.23 12.99 13.07
CA GLY A 327 16.78 13.01 11.73
C GLY A 327 17.58 11.77 11.41
N GLY A 328 17.78 11.51 10.11
CA GLY A 328 18.62 10.44 9.61
C GLY A 328 20.08 10.87 9.40
N PRO A 329 20.97 9.92 9.06
CA PRO A 329 22.40 10.18 8.93
C PRO A 329 22.83 10.56 7.51
N THR A 330 21.89 10.74 6.57
CA THR A 330 22.23 11.09 5.19
C THR A 330 22.61 12.57 5.04
N CYS A 331 23.28 12.93 3.94
CA CYS A 331 23.62 14.32 3.65
C CYS A 331 22.43 15.15 3.13
N LEU A 332 21.24 14.56 2.97
CA LEU A 332 20.04 15.29 2.59
C LEU A 332 19.55 16.15 3.75
N ALA A 333 19.52 17.46 3.57
CA ALA A 333 19.04 18.38 4.62
C ALA A 333 17.60 18.10 5.08
N GLY A 334 16.77 17.53 4.21
CA GLY A 334 15.39 17.12 4.49
C GLY A 334 15.25 15.70 5.05
N ASP A 335 16.34 15.01 5.42
CA ASP A 335 16.27 13.68 6.05
C ASP A 335 15.84 13.80 7.52
N VAL A 336 14.59 14.21 7.70
CA VAL A 336 13.97 14.50 8.99
C VAL A 336 12.70 13.66 9.11
N VAL A 337 12.60 12.89 10.22
CA VAL A 337 11.41 12.09 10.52
C VAL A 337 10.30 12.95 11.10
N GLY A 338 10.64 13.87 11.99
CA GLY A 338 9.69 14.79 12.62
C GLY A 338 10.12 15.24 14.00
N ASP A 339 9.27 16.09 14.60
CA ASP A 339 9.43 16.58 15.96
C ASP A 339 8.54 15.78 16.91
N TYR A 340 9.13 15.26 17.99
CA TYR A 340 8.46 14.45 19.01
C TYR A 340 8.79 14.97 20.41
N SER A 341 7.86 14.78 21.35
CA SER A 341 8.13 15.07 22.75
C SER A 341 8.35 13.80 23.58
N PHE A 342 9.26 13.88 24.54
CA PHE A 342 9.68 12.76 25.40
C PHE A 342 9.59 13.14 26.88
N ALA A 343 9.44 12.13 27.75
CA ALA A 343 9.45 12.32 29.20
C ALA A 343 10.85 12.62 29.76
N SER A 344 11.91 12.21 29.05
CA SER A 344 13.32 12.44 29.35
C SER A 344 14.12 12.72 28.08
N PRO A 345 15.28 13.37 28.17
CA PRO A 345 16.17 13.51 27.01
C PRO A 345 16.53 12.15 26.43
N LEU A 346 16.70 12.10 25.10
CA LEU A 346 17.25 10.91 24.44
C LEU A 346 18.76 10.84 24.66
N THR A 347 19.27 9.62 24.64
CA THR A 347 20.71 9.34 24.79
C THR A 347 21.20 8.45 23.67
N GLU A 348 22.48 8.54 23.32
CA GLU A 348 23.15 7.63 22.39
C GLU A 348 22.96 6.18 22.83
N GLY A 349 22.70 5.29 21.85
CA GLY A 349 22.41 3.87 22.08
C GLY A 349 20.97 3.57 22.47
N GLN A 350 20.13 4.58 22.74
CA GLN A 350 18.72 4.37 23.04
C GLN A 350 17.98 3.88 21.80
N ARG A 351 17.15 2.84 21.98
CA ARG A 351 16.30 2.31 20.91
C ARG A 351 14.96 3.03 20.85
N LEU A 352 14.50 3.29 19.65
CA LEU A 352 13.19 3.86 19.33
C LEU A 352 12.43 2.89 18.42
N ILE A 353 11.09 2.88 18.50
CA ILE A 353 10.24 1.99 17.72
C ILE A 353 9.14 2.82 17.08
N PHE A 354 9.22 2.96 15.76
CA PHE A 354 8.14 3.54 14.97
C PHE A 354 7.10 2.47 14.66
N GLY A 355 5.82 2.82 14.81
CA GLY A 355 4.69 1.96 14.50
C GLY A 355 4.17 2.18 13.09
N ASP A 356 3.36 1.24 12.61
CA ASP A 356 2.73 1.24 11.29
C ASP A 356 3.73 1.36 10.12
N MET A 357 4.84 0.63 10.22
CA MET A 357 5.98 0.68 9.29
C MET A 357 6.02 -0.49 8.30
N ALA A 358 4.90 -1.23 8.10
CA ALA A 358 4.83 -2.29 7.09
C ALA A 358 4.46 -1.76 5.70
N ILE A 359 3.63 -0.72 5.65
CA ILE A 359 3.04 -0.19 4.42
C ILE A 359 3.91 0.92 3.82
N TYR A 360 4.05 0.90 2.49
CA TYR A 360 4.84 1.87 1.70
C TYR A 360 6.28 2.11 2.21
N THR A 361 6.86 1.15 2.93
CA THR A 361 8.24 1.22 3.44
C THR A 361 9.17 0.32 2.63
N THR A 362 9.09 -0.99 2.82
CA THR A 362 9.98 -1.96 2.15
C THR A 362 9.84 -1.95 0.62
N CYS A 363 8.66 -1.64 0.09
CA CYS A 363 8.43 -1.50 -1.35
C CYS A 363 8.92 -0.17 -1.94
N LYS A 364 9.20 0.86 -1.12
CA LYS A 364 9.69 2.18 -1.55
C LYS A 364 11.10 2.48 -1.08
N ASN A 365 11.69 1.68 -0.21
CA ASN A 365 13.02 1.93 0.36
C ASN A 365 14.10 2.01 -0.73
N ASN A 366 15.19 2.69 -0.41
CA ASN A 366 16.28 2.92 -1.33
C ASN A 366 17.63 2.98 -0.60
N THR A 367 18.71 3.09 -1.36
CA THR A 367 20.09 3.09 -0.84
C THR A 367 20.80 4.41 -1.12
N PHE A 368 20.08 5.53 -1.10
CA PHE A 368 20.72 6.85 -1.24
C PHE A 368 21.84 7.05 -0.21
N ASN A 369 22.91 7.75 -0.58
CA ASN A 369 24.13 7.93 0.22
C ASN A 369 24.85 6.63 0.63
N GLY A 370 24.52 5.49 0.01
CA GLY A 370 25.08 4.20 0.42
C GLY A 370 24.44 3.65 1.70
N MET A 371 23.30 4.18 2.12
CA MET A 371 22.56 3.64 3.25
C MET A 371 22.23 2.16 3.00
N PRO A 372 22.53 1.25 3.95
CA PRO A 372 22.12 -0.14 3.84
C PRO A 372 20.61 -0.26 3.95
N LEU A 373 20.01 -1.18 3.19
CA LEU A 373 18.61 -1.55 3.41
C LEU A 373 18.47 -2.23 4.77
N PRO A 374 17.50 -1.85 5.61
CA PRO A 374 17.24 -2.51 6.89
C PRO A 374 16.83 -3.98 6.67
N PRO A 375 17.38 -4.95 7.41
CA PRO A 375 16.90 -6.31 7.37
C PRO A 375 15.42 -6.39 7.78
N ILE A 376 14.72 -7.39 7.26
CA ILE A 376 13.30 -7.61 7.53
C ILE A 376 13.17 -8.84 8.43
N TRP A 377 12.49 -8.66 9.54
CA TRP A 377 12.20 -9.68 10.54
C TRP A 377 10.69 -9.89 10.63
N ALA A 378 10.25 -11.04 11.08
CA ALA A 378 8.87 -11.28 11.46
C ALA A 378 8.79 -11.73 12.92
N MET A 379 7.72 -11.34 13.58
CA MET A 379 7.34 -11.76 14.92
C MET A 379 6.05 -12.58 14.83
N ASP A 380 6.04 -13.77 15.40
CA ASP A 380 4.84 -14.59 15.52
C ASP A 380 3.94 -14.12 16.69
N GLU A 381 2.78 -14.76 16.85
CA GLU A 381 1.81 -14.45 17.90
C GLU A 381 2.34 -14.67 19.33
N ASN A 382 3.41 -15.43 19.49
CA ASN A 382 4.06 -15.69 20.78
C ASN A 382 5.20 -14.71 21.09
N GLY A 383 5.53 -13.81 20.14
CA GLY A 383 6.62 -12.87 20.24
C GLY A 383 7.99 -13.47 19.84
N THR A 384 8.00 -14.61 19.14
CA THR A 384 9.25 -15.19 18.61
C THR A 384 9.62 -14.47 17.32
N CYS A 385 10.83 -13.92 17.28
CA CYS A 385 11.33 -13.21 16.11
C CYS A 385 12.20 -14.12 15.23
N ARG A 386 12.05 -13.99 13.89
CA ARG A 386 12.92 -14.64 12.92
C ARG A 386 13.31 -13.68 11.80
N GLU A 387 14.53 -13.80 11.31
CA GLU A 387 15.01 -13.05 10.15
C GLU A 387 14.34 -13.59 8.87
N LEU A 388 13.78 -12.70 8.05
CA LEU A 388 13.21 -13.02 6.74
C LEU A 388 14.19 -12.70 5.63
N VAL A 389 14.78 -11.51 5.67
CA VAL A 389 15.70 -11.00 4.65
C VAL A 389 16.81 -10.20 5.32
N LYS A 390 18.03 -10.42 4.84
CA LYS A 390 19.20 -9.62 5.20
C LYS A 390 19.83 -9.06 3.93
N PHE A 391 20.12 -7.78 3.95
CA PHE A 391 20.76 -7.06 2.85
C PHE A 391 22.23 -6.77 3.17
N GLY A 392 23.02 -6.56 2.11
CA GLY A 392 24.43 -6.27 2.24
C GLY A 392 24.95 -5.31 1.16
N TYR A 393 26.27 -5.14 1.11
CA TYR A 393 26.92 -4.25 0.14
C TYR A 393 26.58 -4.60 -1.33
N SER A 394 26.36 -5.88 -1.63
CA SER A 394 25.96 -6.33 -2.99
C SER A 394 24.68 -5.68 -3.46
N ASP A 395 23.67 -5.54 -2.57
CA ASP A 395 22.35 -4.95 -2.90
C ASP A 395 22.49 -3.47 -3.30
N PHE A 396 23.39 -2.75 -2.64
CA PHE A 396 23.74 -1.40 -3.04
C PHE A 396 24.51 -1.38 -4.36
N LYS A 397 25.56 -2.21 -4.49
CA LYS A 397 26.50 -2.17 -5.61
C LYS A 397 25.85 -2.57 -6.94
N MET A 398 25.02 -3.61 -6.97
CA MET A 398 24.38 -4.12 -8.17
C MET A 398 23.45 -3.08 -8.85
N ARG A 399 22.90 -2.15 -8.09
CA ARG A 399 22.05 -1.08 -8.65
C ARG A 399 22.84 0.00 -9.39
N LEU A 400 24.12 0.12 -9.14
CA LEU A 400 24.97 1.22 -9.61
C LEU A 400 25.97 0.81 -10.69
N GLY A 401 26.12 -0.45 -10.96
CA GLY A 401 27.18 -0.93 -11.84
C GLY A 401 26.82 -2.14 -12.67
N ARG A 402 27.81 -2.96 -12.99
CA ARG A 402 27.68 -4.09 -13.90
C ARG A 402 26.59 -5.02 -13.45
N ALA A 403 25.74 -5.47 -14.40
CA ALA A 403 24.95 -6.65 -14.21
C ALA A 403 25.88 -7.80 -13.78
N ALA A 404 25.46 -8.60 -12.81
CA ALA A 404 26.10 -9.89 -12.62
C ALA A 404 25.90 -10.69 -13.91
N ASP A 405 27.00 -11.22 -14.46
CA ASP A 405 26.97 -12.11 -15.63
C ASP A 405 26.18 -13.38 -15.27
#